data_5f4c4448f2c80c43b128772ded990a92
#
_entry.id   5f4c4448f2c80c43b128772ded990a92
#
_cell.length_a   1.000
_cell.length_b   1.000
_cell.length_c   1.000
_cell.angle_alpha   90.00
_cell.angle_beta   90.00
_cell.angle_gamma   90.00
#
_symmetry.space_group_name_H-M   'P 1'
#
loop_
_entity.id
_entity.type
_entity.pdbx_description
1 polymer ?
#
loop_
_entity_poly.entity_id
_entity_poly.type
_entity_poly.pdbx_seq_one_letter_code
_entity_poly.pdbx_strand_id
1 'polypeptide(L)'
;MFAGYYMADAMAPLKGLLNNELTWTSTEYGFFTSAYGWFNVFLFFLIIGGIILDKLGVRFTGVMASSIMVLGAAIKYWAVSTHSLDGTIILGWKGQVMAAAFGYAIFGVGVEVAGITVSKIIVKWFKGHEMALAMGLQISIARMGTALAISTSLPVALHFGHVSAPILIALVMLCVGLIAFFFYTFEDKKLDASVVADNVGREVVAEEDFKLSDILFIIKNKGWWYIAILCVLFYSAVFPFLKYATDLMVNKFGVDPYWAGAIPGLLPFGTILLTPLFGGIYDKKGKGATIMIIGAVIIILVHLLFSVALFNNYIFAIFNVILLGIGFSLVPSAMWPSVPKIIPERQLGTAYALIFWVQNIGLMLVPLLIGWVLDKYCITGTREVAGKVITSYDYTIPMMIFTSFGVLALLFAFLLKAEDKKKGYGLEKPNIMS
;
A
#
# COMPACT_ATOMS: atom_id res chain seq x y z
N MET A 1 0.59 12.93 4.06
CA MET A 1 0.32 11.80 3.12
C MET A 1 1.46 11.60 2.12
N PHE A 2 1.83 12.59 1.30
CA PHE A 2 2.89 12.45 0.29
C PHE A 2 4.20 11.89 0.87
N ALA A 3 4.78 12.53 1.89
CA ALA A 3 6.04 12.12 2.51
C ALA A 3 5.96 10.71 3.14
N GLY A 4 4.82 10.33 3.72
CA GLY A 4 4.60 8.99 4.26
C GLY A 4 4.67 7.91 3.18
N TYR A 5 3.97 8.10 2.07
CA TYR A 5 3.99 7.14 0.96
C TYR A 5 5.32 7.15 0.20
N TYR A 6 5.99 8.30 0.08
CA TYR A 6 7.35 8.35 -0.45
C TYR A 6 8.30 7.51 0.42
N MET A 7 8.31 7.70 1.75
CA MET A 7 9.15 6.91 2.67
C MET A 7 8.80 5.41 2.67
N ALA A 8 7.51 5.06 2.53
CA ALA A 8 7.08 3.66 2.46
C ALA A 8 7.69 2.92 1.26
N ASP A 9 7.87 3.61 0.14
CA ASP A 9 8.32 3.02 -1.12
C ASP A 9 9.75 3.40 -1.51
N ALA A 10 10.45 4.29 -0.77
CA ALA A 10 11.78 4.76 -1.10
C ALA A 10 12.83 3.65 -1.23
N MET A 11 12.70 2.54 -0.51
CA MET A 11 13.61 1.40 -0.62
C MET A 11 13.20 0.37 -1.69
N ALA A 12 12.02 0.50 -2.30
CA ALA A 12 11.54 -0.45 -3.31
C ALA A 12 12.50 -0.58 -4.52
N PRO A 13 13.05 0.50 -5.11
CA PRO A 13 13.98 0.39 -6.23
C PRO A 13 15.42 0.09 -5.81
N LEU A 14 15.73 0.03 -4.51
CA LEU A 14 17.12 -0.04 -4.02
C LEU A 14 17.62 -1.47 -3.75
N LYS A 15 16.81 -2.52 -4.00
CA LYS A 15 17.16 -3.91 -3.68
C LYS A 15 18.54 -4.32 -4.18
N GLY A 16 18.89 -4.00 -5.43
CA GLY A 16 20.20 -4.32 -6.01
C GLY A 16 21.36 -3.59 -5.32
N LEU A 17 21.17 -2.31 -4.96
CA LEU A 17 22.17 -1.54 -4.22
C LEU A 17 22.32 -2.01 -2.77
N LEU A 18 21.23 -2.38 -2.10
CA LEU A 18 21.28 -2.97 -0.76
C LEU A 18 22.08 -4.28 -0.74
N ASN A 19 21.93 -5.10 -1.79
CA ASN A 19 22.73 -6.30 -1.96
C ASN A 19 24.23 -5.95 -2.13
N ASN A 20 24.54 -4.94 -2.92
CA ASN A 20 25.94 -4.54 -3.15
C ASN A 20 26.58 -3.81 -1.97
N GLU A 21 25.90 -2.81 -1.38
CA GLU A 21 26.51 -1.95 -0.34
C GLU A 21 26.44 -2.58 1.05
N LEU A 22 25.31 -3.23 1.39
CA LEU A 22 25.04 -3.78 2.72
C LEU A 22 24.99 -5.31 2.72
N THR A 23 25.31 -5.94 1.58
CA THR A 23 25.27 -7.40 1.39
C THR A 23 23.94 -8.06 1.76
N TRP A 24 22.83 -7.31 1.66
CA TRP A 24 21.50 -7.87 1.95
C TRP A 24 21.11 -8.89 0.88
N THR A 25 20.68 -10.06 1.32
CA THR A 25 20.06 -11.05 0.43
C THR A 25 18.63 -10.62 0.06
N SER A 26 18.04 -11.27 -0.94
CA SER A 26 16.63 -11.02 -1.28
C SER A 26 15.69 -11.43 -0.15
N THR A 27 16.05 -12.47 0.62
CA THR A 27 15.29 -12.90 1.82
C THR A 27 15.33 -11.83 2.90
N GLU A 28 16.50 -11.24 3.17
CA GLU A 28 16.66 -10.14 4.12
C GLU A 28 15.88 -8.89 3.70
N TYR A 29 15.91 -8.57 2.39
CA TYR A 29 15.09 -7.49 1.84
C TYR A 29 13.58 -7.78 1.97
N GLY A 30 13.15 -9.01 1.69
CA GLY A 30 11.77 -9.45 1.88
C GLY A 30 11.35 -9.41 3.33
N PHE A 31 12.21 -9.83 4.27
CA PHE A 31 11.99 -9.73 5.72
C PHE A 31 11.82 -8.27 6.17
N PHE A 32 12.74 -7.38 5.74
CA PHE A 32 12.61 -5.95 5.98
C PHE A 32 11.27 -5.40 5.45
N THR A 33 10.94 -5.73 4.20
CA THR A 33 9.71 -5.23 3.56
C THR A 33 8.44 -5.74 4.26
N SER A 34 8.47 -6.98 4.77
CA SER A 34 7.37 -7.58 5.53
C SER A 34 7.05 -6.83 6.82
N ALA A 35 8.04 -6.17 7.40
CA ALA A 35 7.94 -5.52 8.70
C ALA A 35 6.93 -4.38 8.73
N TYR A 36 6.60 -3.77 7.60
CA TYR A 36 5.56 -2.72 7.52
C TYR A 36 4.24 -3.17 8.16
N GLY A 37 3.87 -4.44 7.99
CA GLY A 37 2.62 -4.98 8.50
C GLY A 37 2.68 -5.57 9.91
N TRP A 38 3.86 -5.79 10.51
CA TRP A 38 3.98 -6.59 11.73
C TRP A 38 3.09 -6.10 12.87
N PHE A 39 3.19 -4.84 13.24
CA PHE A 39 2.44 -4.31 14.37
C PHE A 39 0.96 -4.14 14.06
N ASN A 40 0.61 -3.84 12.81
CA ASN A 40 -0.77 -3.77 12.37
C ASN A 40 -1.45 -5.15 12.39
N VAL A 41 -0.72 -6.22 12.03
CA VAL A 41 -1.23 -7.59 12.01
C VAL A 41 -1.23 -8.23 13.40
N PHE A 42 -0.08 -8.22 14.09
CA PHE A 42 0.07 -8.96 15.37
C PHE A 42 -0.44 -8.20 16.58
N LEU A 43 -0.36 -6.87 16.57
CA LEU A 43 -0.75 -6.04 17.72
C LEU A 43 -2.01 -5.22 17.45
N PHE A 44 -2.65 -5.38 16.30
CA PHE A 44 -3.89 -4.68 15.94
C PHE A 44 -3.81 -3.15 16.06
N PHE A 45 -2.61 -2.57 15.81
CA PHE A 45 -2.38 -1.13 16.02
C PHE A 45 -3.29 -0.24 15.17
N LEU A 46 -3.79 -0.69 14.03
CA LEU A 46 -4.76 0.06 13.25
C LEU A 46 -6.09 0.23 14.04
N ILE A 47 -6.55 -0.80 14.74
CA ILE A 47 -7.75 -0.75 15.58
C ILE A 47 -7.51 0.15 16.80
N ILE A 48 -6.35 -0.01 17.46
CA ILE A 48 -5.95 0.83 18.59
C ILE A 48 -5.86 2.31 18.17
N GLY A 49 -5.27 2.58 16.99
CA GLY A 49 -5.19 3.92 16.40
C GLY A 49 -6.55 4.56 16.14
N GLY A 50 -7.52 3.76 15.67
CA GLY A 50 -8.91 4.20 15.52
C GLY A 50 -9.56 4.59 16.86
N ILE A 51 -9.37 3.77 17.90
CA ILE A 51 -9.88 4.06 19.26
C ILE A 51 -9.22 5.34 19.83
N ILE A 52 -7.91 5.52 19.63
CA ILE A 52 -7.20 6.73 20.04
C ILE A 52 -7.76 7.95 19.29
N LEU A 53 -7.99 7.82 17.98
CA LEU A 53 -8.56 8.88 17.15
C LEU A 53 -9.96 9.31 17.63
N ASP A 54 -10.79 8.35 18.01
CA ASP A 54 -12.15 8.64 18.50
C ASP A 54 -12.14 9.29 19.88
N LYS A 55 -11.27 8.83 20.78
CA LYS A 55 -11.21 9.34 22.16
C LYS A 55 -10.42 10.64 22.31
N LEU A 56 -9.29 10.78 21.61
CA LEU A 56 -8.36 11.92 21.79
C LEU A 56 -8.40 12.92 20.63
N GLY A 57 -9.18 12.60 19.58
CA GLY A 57 -9.44 13.48 18.44
C GLY A 57 -8.27 13.60 17.46
N VAL A 58 -8.53 14.31 16.36
CA VAL A 58 -7.65 14.39 15.19
C VAL A 58 -6.32 15.09 15.47
N ARG A 59 -6.30 16.08 16.37
CA ARG A 59 -5.08 16.85 16.70
C ARG A 59 -4.04 15.98 17.39
N PHE A 60 -4.42 15.34 18.50
CA PHE A 60 -3.52 14.46 19.24
C PHE A 60 -3.05 13.30 18.37
N THR A 61 -3.99 12.60 17.75
CA THR A 61 -3.70 11.39 16.96
C THR A 61 -2.81 11.70 15.77
N GLY A 62 -3.02 12.83 15.09
CA GLY A 62 -2.21 13.19 13.95
C GLY A 62 -0.78 13.61 14.31
N VAL A 63 -0.57 14.34 15.42
CA VAL A 63 0.78 14.62 15.92
C VAL A 63 1.46 13.34 16.37
N MET A 64 0.77 12.46 17.08
CA MET A 64 1.27 11.16 17.51
C MET A 64 1.68 10.30 16.31
N ALA A 65 0.81 10.14 15.31
CA ALA A 65 1.07 9.35 14.12
C ALA A 65 2.25 9.91 13.31
N SER A 66 2.32 11.24 13.12
CA SER A 66 3.42 11.89 12.41
C SER A 66 4.74 11.73 13.17
N SER A 67 4.74 11.80 14.50
CA SER A 67 5.92 11.56 15.33
C SER A 67 6.41 10.11 15.25
N ILE A 68 5.47 9.14 15.28
CA ILE A 68 5.76 7.72 15.10
C ILE A 68 6.38 7.45 13.70
N MET A 69 5.85 8.10 12.64
CA MET A 69 6.44 8.01 11.30
C MET A 69 7.87 8.53 11.27
N VAL A 70 8.14 9.70 11.86
CA VAL A 70 9.49 10.28 11.91
C VAL A 70 10.44 9.38 12.70
N LEU A 71 10.01 8.87 13.86
CA LEU A 71 10.82 7.96 14.68
C LEU A 71 11.18 6.67 13.91
N GLY A 72 10.19 6.02 13.32
CA GLY A 72 10.40 4.79 12.55
C GLY A 72 11.31 5.02 11.33
N ALA A 73 11.12 6.14 10.63
CA ALA A 73 11.96 6.54 9.51
C ALA A 73 13.40 6.86 9.93
N ALA A 74 13.58 7.51 11.09
CA ALA A 74 14.91 7.82 11.64
C ALA A 74 15.67 6.53 12.02
N ILE A 75 15.00 5.55 12.65
CA ILE A 75 15.59 4.24 12.95
C ILE A 75 15.97 3.52 11.66
N LYS A 76 15.09 3.52 10.66
CA LYS A 76 15.34 2.92 9.35
C LYS A 76 16.54 3.58 8.65
N TYR A 77 16.63 4.92 8.66
CA TYR A 77 17.75 5.64 8.10
C TYR A 77 19.06 5.30 8.83
N TRP A 78 19.05 5.38 10.18
CA TRP A 78 20.21 5.02 10.99
C TRP A 78 20.70 3.61 10.68
N ALA A 79 19.82 2.62 10.62
CA ALA A 79 20.16 1.23 10.37
C ALA A 79 20.91 1.00 9.05
N VAL A 80 20.54 1.73 7.98
CA VAL A 80 21.17 1.57 6.65
C VAL A 80 22.35 2.53 6.42
N SER A 81 22.56 3.52 7.29
CA SER A 81 23.67 4.50 7.19
C SER A 81 24.80 4.23 8.16
N THR A 82 24.59 3.39 9.19
CA THR A 82 25.60 3.14 10.23
C THR A 82 26.41 1.90 9.97
N HIS A 83 27.69 1.93 10.36
CA HIS A 83 28.57 0.76 10.42
C HIS A 83 28.58 0.10 11.81
N SER A 84 27.91 0.68 12.81
CA SER A 84 27.90 0.16 14.18
C SER A 84 27.21 -1.20 14.32
N LEU A 85 26.40 -1.59 13.35
CA LEU A 85 25.69 -2.86 13.30
C LEU A 85 26.36 -3.91 12.41
N ASP A 86 27.52 -3.60 11.81
CA ASP A 86 28.25 -4.51 10.94
C ASP A 86 28.69 -5.76 11.72
N GLY A 87 28.47 -6.94 11.13
CA GLY A 87 28.81 -8.22 11.77
C GLY A 87 27.92 -8.62 12.95
N THR A 88 26.95 -7.80 13.38
CA THR A 88 26.00 -8.18 14.43
C THR A 88 24.89 -9.08 13.88
N ILE A 89 24.50 -10.08 14.67
CA ILE A 89 23.35 -10.95 14.37
C ILE A 89 22.33 -10.84 15.51
N ILE A 90 21.09 -10.53 15.16
CA ILE A 90 19.97 -10.40 16.12
C ILE A 90 18.85 -11.35 15.66
N LEU A 91 18.49 -12.31 16.47
CA LEU A 91 17.46 -13.34 16.18
C LEU A 91 17.67 -14.06 14.83
N GLY A 92 18.93 -14.29 14.44
CA GLY A 92 19.29 -14.96 13.19
C GLY A 92 19.36 -14.07 11.95
N TRP A 93 19.09 -12.76 12.09
CA TRP A 93 19.18 -11.76 11.02
C TRP A 93 20.32 -10.79 11.28
N LYS A 94 20.88 -10.22 10.21
CA LYS A 94 21.86 -9.12 10.34
C LYS A 94 21.27 -7.98 11.17
N GLY A 95 22.06 -7.41 12.06
CA GLY A 95 21.63 -6.32 12.95
C GLY A 95 21.05 -5.13 12.19
N GLN A 96 21.65 -4.75 11.06
CA GLN A 96 21.14 -3.71 10.15
C GLN A 96 19.74 -4.05 9.60
N VAL A 97 19.52 -5.30 9.16
CA VAL A 97 18.23 -5.76 8.64
C VAL A 97 17.17 -5.71 9.73
N MET A 98 17.50 -6.21 10.93
CA MET A 98 16.59 -6.22 12.07
C MET A 98 16.23 -4.80 12.54
N ALA A 99 17.21 -3.90 12.65
CA ALA A 99 16.98 -2.53 13.05
C ALA A 99 16.15 -1.75 11.99
N ALA A 100 16.47 -1.94 10.70
CA ALA A 100 15.71 -1.35 9.61
C ALA A 100 14.26 -1.87 9.58
N ALA A 101 14.05 -3.18 9.77
CA ALA A 101 12.74 -3.82 9.85
C ALA A 101 11.93 -3.28 11.04
N PHE A 102 12.54 -3.17 12.20
CA PHE A 102 11.89 -2.60 13.39
C PHE A 102 11.47 -1.13 13.18
N GLY A 103 12.38 -0.31 12.60
CA GLY A 103 12.03 1.06 12.22
C GLY A 103 10.89 1.12 11.22
N TYR A 104 10.87 0.18 10.25
CA TYR A 104 9.81 0.13 9.24
C TYR A 104 8.47 -0.35 9.81
N ALA A 105 8.48 -1.24 10.82
CA ALA A 105 7.28 -1.64 11.54
C ALA A 105 6.65 -0.50 12.35
N ILE A 106 7.48 0.29 13.06
CA ILE A 106 7.03 1.51 13.75
C ILE A 106 6.47 2.51 12.76
N PHE A 107 7.18 2.76 11.66
CA PHE A 107 6.75 3.66 10.59
C PHE A 107 5.39 3.23 10.00
N GLY A 108 5.18 1.92 9.76
CA GLY A 108 3.93 1.38 9.23
C GLY A 108 2.72 1.71 10.11
N VAL A 109 2.85 1.61 11.43
CA VAL A 109 1.79 2.05 12.37
C VAL A 109 1.46 3.52 12.17
N GLY A 110 2.51 4.37 12.10
CA GLY A 110 2.33 5.81 11.93
C GLY A 110 1.58 6.17 10.65
N VAL A 111 1.92 5.53 9.51
CA VAL A 111 1.28 5.78 8.21
C VAL A 111 -0.19 5.38 8.21
N GLU A 112 -0.53 4.21 8.74
CA GLU A 112 -1.91 3.72 8.76
C GLU A 112 -2.78 4.60 9.67
N VAL A 113 -2.28 4.96 10.86
CA VAL A 113 -2.99 5.86 11.78
C VAL A 113 -3.12 7.27 11.20
N ALA A 114 -2.08 7.78 10.51
CA ALA A 114 -2.17 9.06 9.81
C ALA A 114 -3.22 9.03 8.69
N GLY A 115 -3.34 7.92 7.97
CA GLY A 115 -4.32 7.74 6.90
C GLY A 115 -5.75 7.91 7.39
N ILE A 116 -6.14 7.19 8.46
CA ILE A 116 -7.48 7.31 9.05
C ILE A 116 -7.71 8.70 9.67
N THR A 117 -6.66 9.29 10.27
CA THR A 117 -6.73 10.63 10.87
C THR A 117 -7.00 11.70 9.81
N VAL A 118 -6.26 11.70 8.69
CA VAL A 118 -6.46 12.65 7.59
C VAL A 118 -7.84 12.48 6.98
N SER A 119 -8.33 11.26 6.81
CA SER A 119 -9.70 11.02 6.35
C SER A 119 -10.74 11.65 7.28
N LYS A 120 -10.58 11.51 8.60
CA LYS A 120 -11.47 12.13 9.60
C LYS A 120 -11.37 13.67 9.58
N ILE A 121 -10.17 14.21 9.37
CA ILE A 121 -9.96 15.66 9.18
C ILE A 121 -10.73 16.16 7.96
N ILE A 122 -10.64 15.46 6.82
CA ILE A 122 -11.35 15.85 5.60
C ILE A 122 -12.86 15.86 5.84
N VAL A 123 -13.40 14.82 6.47
CA VAL A 123 -14.83 14.79 6.85
C VAL A 123 -15.20 15.99 7.71
N LYS A 124 -14.38 16.31 8.72
CA LYS A 124 -14.62 17.43 9.63
C LYS A 124 -14.64 18.79 8.91
N TRP A 125 -13.66 19.03 8.00
CA TRP A 125 -13.47 20.34 7.37
C TRP A 125 -14.36 20.55 6.14
N PHE A 126 -14.71 19.48 5.43
CA PHE A 126 -15.44 19.51 4.14
C PHE A 126 -16.85 18.98 4.22
N LYS A 127 -17.41 18.79 5.45
CA LYS A 127 -18.80 18.33 5.62
C LYS A 127 -19.76 19.32 4.97
N GLY A 128 -20.50 18.86 3.96
CA GLY A 128 -21.42 19.71 3.19
C GLY A 128 -20.79 20.45 2.00
N HIS A 129 -19.48 20.36 1.80
CA HIS A 129 -18.74 21.01 0.71
C HIS A 129 -17.70 20.03 0.14
N GLU A 130 -17.64 19.83 -1.14
CA GLU A 130 -16.55 19.19 -1.94
C GLU A 130 -15.75 18.05 -1.26
N MET A 131 -16.37 17.31 -0.33
CA MET A 131 -15.73 16.25 0.47
C MET A 131 -15.14 15.14 -0.42
N ALA A 132 -15.85 14.77 -1.50
CA ALA A 132 -15.38 13.74 -2.42
C ALA A 132 -14.12 14.19 -3.17
N LEU A 133 -14.04 15.47 -3.55
CA LEU A 133 -12.84 16.06 -4.17
C LEU A 133 -11.66 16.03 -3.19
N ALA A 134 -11.84 16.43 -1.95
CA ALA A 134 -10.80 16.45 -0.93
C ALA A 134 -10.28 15.01 -0.63
N MET A 135 -11.17 14.01 -0.53
CA MET A 135 -10.81 12.59 -0.40
C MET A 135 -10.03 12.09 -1.62
N GLY A 136 -10.47 12.45 -2.83
CA GLY A 136 -9.78 12.11 -4.07
C GLY A 136 -8.38 12.70 -4.13
N LEU A 137 -8.21 13.96 -3.74
CA LEU A 137 -6.90 14.63 -3.67
C LEU A 137 -5.98 13.97 -2.65
N GLN A 138 -6.49 13.56 -1.47
CA GLN A 138 -5.71 12.82 -0.49
C GLN A 138 -5.08 11.56 -1.10
N ILE A 139 -5.90 10.75 -1.77
CA ILE A 139 -5.44 9.50 -2.41
C ILE A 139 -4.45 9.81 -3.54
N SER A 140 -4.74 10.80 -4.37
CA SER A 140 -3.87 11.21 -5.48
C SER A 140 -2.49 11.65 -4.99
N ILE A 141 -2.43 12.48 -3.95
CA ILE A 141 -1.17 12.94 -3.34
C ILE A 141 -0.39 11.77 -2.73
N ALA A 142 -1.07 10.80 -2.10
CA ALA A 142 -0.44 9.59 -1.60
C ALA A 142 0.18 8.77 -2.74
N ARG A 143 -0.56 8.52 -3.81
CA ARG A 143 -0.08 7.78 -5.00
C ARG A 143 1.08 8.49 -5.70
N MET A 144 1.07 9.82 -5.75
CA MET A 144 2.18 10.61 -6.28
C MET A 144 3.45 10.41 -5.43
N GLY A 145 3.33 10.30 -4.11
CA GLY A 145 4.43 9.96 -3.22
C GLY A 145 5.06 8.61 -3.56
N THR A 146 4.26 7.56 -3.71
CA THR A 146 4.69 6.22 -4.16
C THR A 146 5.38 6.28 -5.53
N ALA A 147 4.74 6.93 -6.51
CA ALA A 147 5.25 7.01 -7.88
C ALA A 147 6.63 7.68 -7.93
N LEU A 148 6.77 8.82 -7.25
CA LEU A 148 8.05 9.54 -7.19
C LEU A 148 9.10 8.75 -6.41
N ALA A 149 8.74 8.08 -5.31
CA ALA A 149 9.67 7.24 -4.57
C ALA A 149 10.26 6.13 -5.47
N ILE A 150 9.43 5.40 -6.17
CA ILE A 150 9.85 4.30 -7.05
C ILE A 150 10.70 4.83 -8.22
N SER A 151 10.33 5.98 -8.81
CA SER A 151 11.02 6.54 -9.97
C SER A 151 12.34 7.23 -9.63
N THR A 152 12.46 7.87 -8.46
CA THR A 152 13.58 8.76 -8.15
C THR A 152 14.60 8.19 -7.16
N SER A 153 14.22 7.22 -6.30
CA SER A 153 15.12 6.77 -5.24
C SER A 153 16.40 6.11 -5.76
N LEU A 154 16.32 5.30 -6.83
CA LEU A 154 17.49 4.69 -7.40
C LEU A 154 18.44 5.70 -8.07
N PRO A 155 17.98 6.62 -8.95
CA PRO A 155 18.78 7.74 -9.43
C PRO A 155 19.44 8.58 -8.32
N VAL A 156 18.69 8.90 -7.27
CA VAL A 156 19.21 9.65 -6.11
C VAL A 156 20.32 8.87 -5.41
N ALA A 157 20.11 7.57 -5.12
CA ALA A 157 21.10 6.74 -4.48
C ALA A 157 22.39 6.62 -5.33
N LEU A 158 22.26 6.47 -6.66
CA LEU A 158 23.38 6.42 -7.58
C LEU A 158 24.15 7.75 -7.66
N HIS A 159 23.42 8.88 -7.64
CA HIS A 159 24.03 10.22 -7.68
C HIS A 159 24.85 10.52 -6.41
N PHE A 160 24.31 10.21 -5.24
CA PHE A 160 24.98 10.44 -3.96
C PHE A 160 25.93 9.29 -3.52
N GLY A 161 25.92 8.17 -4.23
CA GLY A 161 26.78 7.01 -3.98
C GLY A 161 26.36 6.11 -2.81
N HIS A 162 25.22 6.37 -2.15
CA HIS A 162 24.76 5.64 -0.97
C HIS A 162 23.25 5.35 -0.98
N VAL A 163 22.88 4.12 -0.59
CA VAL A 163 21.47 3.70 -0.45
C VAL A 163 20.68 4.50 0.60
N SER A 164 21.37 5.12 1.56
CA SER A 164 20.74 5.92 2.61
C SER A 164 20.25 7.28 2.13
N ALA A 165 20.75 7.81 1.01
CA ALA A 165 20.44 9.17 0.55
C ALA A 165 18.94 9.41 0.28
N PRO A 166 18.21 8.59 -0.50
CA PRO A 166 16.78 8.78 -0.70
C PRO A 166 15.96 8.61 0.58
N ILE A 167 16.45 7.81 1.53
CA ILE A 167 15.80 7.61 2.83
C ILE A 167 15.95 8.87 3.69
N LEU A 168 17.11 9.53 3.65
CA LEU A 168 17.33 10.80 4.32
C LEU A 168 16.40 11.90 3.76
N ILE A 169 16.28 12.00 2.44
CA ILE A 169 15.36 12.94 1.80
C ILE A 169 13.93 12.70 2.29
N ALA A 170 13.49 11.44 2.30
CA ALA A 170 12.18 11.08 2.79
C ALA A 170 11.97 11.41 4.28
N LEU A 171 13.00 11.20 5.11
CA LEU A 171 12.98 11.56 6.53
C LEU A 171 12.85 13.08 6.73
N VAL A 172 13.59 13.87 5.96
CA VAL A 172 13.47 15.35 5.99
C VAL A 172 12.05 15.78 5.59
N MET A 173 11.49 15.20 4.53
CA MET A 173 10.11 15.48 4.13
C MET A 173 9.10 15.11 5.23
N LEU A 174 9.31 14.02 5.97
CA LEU A 174 8.47 13.64 7.10
C LEU A 174 8.58 14.63 8.27
N CYS A 175 9.79 15.12 8.58
CA CYS A 175 9.99 16.15 9.59
C CYS A 175 9.26 17.45 9.22
N VAL A 176 9.34 17.87 7.95
CA VAL A 176 8.58 19.03 7.45
C VAL A 176 7.07 18.76 7.57
N GLY A 177 6.62 17.53 7.25
CA GLY A 177 5.23 17.13 7.41
C GLY A 177 4.74 17.17 8.86
N LEU A 178 5.57 16.73 9.82
CA LEU A 178 5.27 16.82 11.25
C LEU A 178 5.12 18.27 11.71
N ILE A 179 6.04 19.13 11.30
CA ILE A 179 5.98 20.57 11.60
C ILE A 179 4.71 21.19 11.01
N ALA A 180 4.42 20.91 9.74
CA ALA A 180 3.20 21.40 9.09
C ALA A 180 1.93 20.91 9.80
N PHE A 181 1.91 19.63 10.24
CA PHE A 181 0.79 19.10 11.00
C PHE A 181 0.63 19.76 12.37
N PHE A 182 1.74 20.10 13.02
CA PHE A 182 1.71 20.86 14.27
C PHE A 182 1.05 22.22 14.07
N PHE A 183 1.40 22.96 13.01
CA PHE A 183 0.72 24.22 12.66
C PHE A 183 -0.77 24.01 12.34
N TYR A 184 -1.13 22.93 11.66
CA TYR A 184 -2.53 22.57 11.42
C TYR A 184 -3.33 22.49 12.72
N THR A 185 -2.76 22.03 13.85
CA THR A 185 -3.47 21.91 15.12
C THR A 185 -3.98 23.26 15.64
N PHE A 186 -3.32 24.37 15.33
CA PHE A 186 -3.77 25.71 15.68
C PHE A 186 -4.97 26.14 14.85
N GLU A 187 -4.95 25.85 13.52
CA GLU A 187 -6.09 26.17 12.65
C GLU A 187 -7.32 25.32 12.99
N ASP A 188 -7.12 24.04 13.31
CA ASP A 188 -8.21 23.17 13.73
C ASP A 188 -8.86 23.62 15.07
N LYS A 189 -8.09 24.20 15.99
CA LYS A 189 -8.64 24.82 17.20
C LYS A 189 -9.53 26.02 16.90
N LYS A 190 -9.14 26.84 15.91
CA LYS A 190 -9.96 28.01 15.49
C LYS A 190 -11.27 27.55 14.85
N LEU A 191 -11.22 26.48 14.02
CA LEU A 191 -12.44 25.89 13.43
C LEU A 191 -13.39 25.42 14.53
N ASP A 192 -12.91 24.67 15.53
CA ASP A 192 -13.77 24.21 16.64
C ASP A 192 -14.43 25.38 17.38
N ALA A 193 -13.69 26.47 17.62
CA ALA A 193 -14.22 27.64 18.26
C ALA A 193 -15.33 28.31 17.43
N SER A 194 -15.19 28.38 16.11
CA SER A 194 -16.22 28.93 15.21
C SER A 194 -17.46 28.04 15.15
N VAL A 195 -17.28 26.71 15.06
CA VAL A 195 -18.39 25.73 15.01
C VAL A 195 -19.20 25.74 16.33
N VAL A 196 -18.53 25.87 17.48
CA VAL A 196 -19.21 26.00 18.77
C VAL A 196 -20.03 27.28 18.82
N ALA A 197 -19.52 28.39 18.27
CA ALA A 197 -20.25 29.66 18.21
C ALA A 197 -21.51 29.57 17.32
N ASP A 198 -21.44 28.82 16.21
CA ASP A 198 -22.55 28.69 15.24
C ASP A 198 -23.60 27.62 15.64
N ASN A 199 -23.26 26.65 16.50
CA ASN A 199 -24.11 25.50 16.85
C ASN A 199 -24.73 25.55 18.27
N VAL A 200 -24.86 26.72 18.86
CA VAL A 200 -25.60 26.86 20.12
C VAL A 200 -27.05 26.45 19.89
N GLY A 201 -27.38 25.17 20.15
CA GLY A 201 -28.76 24.64 20.11
C GLY A 201 -29.07 23.48 19.16
N ARG A 202 -28.05 22.83 18.52
CA ARG A 202 -28.26 21.62 17.72
C ARG A 202 -27.72 20.37 18.41
N GLU A 203 -28.59 19.36 18.58
CA GLU A 203 -28.18 18.03 19.08
C GLU A 203 -27.23 17.37 18.07
N VAL A 204 -26.04 16.99 18.55
CA VAL A 204 -25.09 16.15 17.83
C VAL A 204 -25.56 14.71 17.97
N VAL A 205 -25.95 14.08 16.87
CA VAL A 205 -26.24 12.63 16.83
C VAL A 205 -24.93 11.90 17.15
N ALA A 206 -24.86 11.25 18.30
CA ALA A 206 -23.72 10.45 18.71
C ALA A 206 -23.56 9.25 17.75
N GLU A 207 -22.36 9.04 17.20
CA GLU A 207 -22.02 7.79 16.52
C GLU A 207 -22.08 6.63 17.53
N GLU A 208 -22.79 5.54 17.17
CA GLU A 208 -22.90 4.37 18.05
C GLU A 208 -21.54 3.73 18.27
N ASP A 209 -21.23 3.40 19.54
CA ASP A 209 -19.99 2.75 19.95
C ASP A 209 -19.80 1.36 19.32
N PHE A 210 -18.55 1.04 18.96
CA PHE A 210 -18.12 -0.27 18.51
C PHE A 210 -18.50 -1.38 19.50
N LYS A 211 -19.09 -2.48 19.00
CA LYS A 211 -19.46 -3.67 19.79
C LYS A 211 -18.74 -4.91 19.27
N LEU A 212 -18.16 -5.72 20.16
CA LEU A 212 -17.53 -6.99 19.79
C LEU A 212 -18.49 -7.97 19.06
N SER A 213 -19.79 -7.86 19.30
CA SER A 213 -20.82 -8.62 18.58
C SER A 213 -20.84 -8.35 17.09
N ASP A 214 -20.41 -7.15 16.65
CA ASP A 214 -20.38 -6.77 15.25
C ASP A 214 -19.34 -7.56 14.47
N ILE A 215 -18.19 -7.88 15.11
CA ILE A 215 -17.18 -8.77 14.53
C ILE A 215 -17.78 -10.14 14.20
N LEU A 216 -18.49 -10.74 15.15
CA LEU A 216 -19.12 -12.06 14.95
C LEU A 216 -20.16 -12.07 13.84
N PHE A 217 -20.91 -10.98 13.69
CA PHE A 217 -21.86 -10.83 12.60
C PHE A 217 -21.15 -10.77 11.24
N ILE A 218 -20.09 -9.98 11.13
CA ILE A 218 -19.32 -9.77 9.90
C ILE A 218 -18.64 -11.07 9.46
N ILE A 219 -17.93 -11.76 10.37
CA ILE A 219 -17.18 -13.00 10.02
C ILE A 219 -18.10 -14.19 9.69
N LYS A 220 -19.41 -14.14 10.03
CA LYS A 220 -20.39 -15.13 9.58
C LYS A 220 -20.89 -14.87 8.16
N ASN A 221 -20.65 -13.69 7.59
CA ASN A 221 -21.12 -13.34 6.26
C ASN A 221 -20.17 -13.84 5.17
N LYS A 222 -20.63 -14.77 4.32
CA LYS A 222 -19.82 -15.33 3.22
C LYS A 222 -19.43 -14.32 2.17
N GLY A 223 -20.32 -13.37 1.83
CA GLY A 223 -20.03 -12.32 0.86
C GLY A 223 -18.90 -11.42 1.32
N TRP A 224 -18.85 -11.11 2.61
CA TRP A 224 -17.75 -10.36 3.21
C TRP A 224 -16.41 -11.11 3.10
N TRP A 225 -16.37 -12.42 3.40
CA TRP A 225 -15.16 -13.24 3.23
C TRP A 225 -14.66 -13.26 1.79
N TYR A 226 -15.58 -13.38 0.82
CA TYR A 226 -15.19 -13.36 -0.59
C TYR A 226 -14.54 -12.03 -0.98
N ILE A 227 -15.05 -10.89 -0.48
CA ILE A 227 -14.41 -9.59 -0.67
C ILE A 227 -13.06 -9.51 0.07
N ALA A 228 -12.98 -9.95 1.33
CA ALA A 228 -11.74 -9.88 2.12
C ALA A 228 -10.63 -10.74 1.49
N ILE A 229 -10.94 -11.95 1.04
CA ILE A 229 -9.98 -12.84 0.37
C ILE A 229 -9.62 -12.29 -1.01
N LEU A 230 -10.57 -11.80 -1.80
CA LEU A 230 -10.30 -11.12 -3.05
C LEU A 230 -9.35 -9.94 -2.84
N CYS A 231 -9.60 -9.14 -1.81
CA CYS A 231 -8.77 -7.99 -1.44
C CYS A 231 -7.33 -8.42 -1.16
N VAL A 232 -7.10 -9.37 -0.23
CA VAL A 232 -5.73 -9.79 0.10
C VAL A 232 -4.99 -10.37 -1.09
N LEU A 233 -5.64 -11.21 -1.90
CA LEU A 233 -5.02 -11.84 -3.08
C LEU A 233 -4.65 -10.80 -4.14
N PHE A 234 -5.58 -9.87 -4.41
CA PHE A 234 -5.39 -8.82 -5.40
C PHE A 234 -4.29 -7.84 -5.00
N TYR A 235 -4.34 -7.33 -3.76
CA TYR A 235 -3.32 -6.41 -3.25
C TYR A 235 -1.95 -7.09 -3.11
N SER A 236 -1.92 -8.39 -2.77
CA SER A 236 -0.68 -9.18 -2.72
C SER A 236 -0.05 -9.41 -4.09
N ALA A 237 -0.84 -9.42 -5.17
CA ALA A 237 -0.31 -9.51 -6.52
C ALA A 237 0.30 -8.19 -7.04
N VAL A 238 -0.03 -7.05 -6.44
CA VAL A 238 0.38 -5.73 -6.97
C VAL A 238 1.41 -5.04 -6.08
N PHE A 239 1.14 -4.86 -4.78
CA PHE A 239 2.06 -4.10 -3.92
C PHE A 239 3.40 -4.81 -3.66
N PRO A 240 3.42 -6.11 -3.32
CA PRO A 240 4.69 -6.83 -3.26
C PRO A 240 5.42 -6.87 -4.59
N PHE A 241 4.72 -6.99 -5.72
CA PHE A 241 5.33 -6.86 -7.05
C PHE A 241 6.08 -5.53 -7.19
N LEU A 242 5.48 -4.39 -6.81
CA LEU A 242 6.11 -3.07 -6.88
C LEU A 242 7.42 -2.99 -6.07
N LYS A 243 7.56 -3.76 -4.98
CA LYS A 243 8.81 -3.81 -4.18
C LYS A 243 9.97 -4.46 -4.94
N TYR A 244 9.69 -5.31 -5.93
CA TYR A 244 10.68 -6.02 -6.74
C TYR A 244 10.70 -5.56 -8.21
N ALA A 245 9.76 -4.71 -8.61
CA ALA A 245 9.55 -4.36 -10.01
C ALA A 245 10.74 -3.65 -10.65
N THR A 246 11.41 -2.74 -9.95
CA THR A 246 12.61 -2.06 -10.46
C THR A 246 13.75 -3.07 -10.70
N ASP A 247 13.97 -4.00 -9.79
CA ASP A 247 14.96 -5.06 -9.95
C ASP A 247 14.60 -6.01 -11.11
N LEU A 248 13.32 -6.32 -11.29
CA LEU A 248 12.82 -7.04 -12.47
C LEU A 248 13.12 -6.27 -13.77
N MET A 249 12.92 -4.95 -13.84
CA MET A 249 13.20 -4.14 -15.04
C MET A 249 14.68 -4.23 -15.42
N VAL A 250 15.57 -4.15 -14.43
CA VAL A 250 17.02 -4.27 -14.64
C VAL A 250 17.41 -5.70 -15.01
N ASN A 251 16.89 -6.73 -14.31
CA ASN A 251 17.28 -8.12 -14.50
C ASN A 251 16.75 -8.73 -15.80
N LYS A 252 15.48 -8.54 -16.09
CA LYS A 252 14.83 -9.19 -17.23
C LYS A 252 14.87 -8.36 -18.50
N PHE A 253 14.65 -7.04 -18.37
CA PHE A 253 14.47 -6.17 -19.53
C PHE A 253 15.72 -5.35 -19.86
N GLY A 254 16.82 -5.49 -19.08
CA GLY A 254 18.06 -4.76 -19.30
C GLY A 254 17.90 -3.24 -19.24
N VAL A 255 16.89 -2.73 -18.54
CA VAL A 255 16.67 -1.29 -18.41
C VAL A 255 17.80 -0.67 -17.60
N ASP A 256 18.31 0.47 -18.08
CA ASP A 256 19.31 1.24 -17.35
C ASP A 256 18.80 1.56 -15.94
N PRO A 257 19.61 1.38 -14.88
CA PRO A 257 19.21 1.62 -13.50
C PRO A 257 18.61 2.99 -13.22
N TYR A 258 19.06 4.04 -13.91
CA TYR A 258 18.51 5.38 -13.77
C TYR A 258 17.04 5.46 -14.17
N TRP A 259 16.61 4.63 -15.14
CA TRP A 259 15.25 4.65 -15.68
C TRP A 259 14.39 3.48 -15.22
N ALA A 260 15.02 2.47 -14.61
CA ALA A 260 14.35 1.22 -14.25
C ALA A 260 13.16 1.42 -13.30
N GLY A 261 13.23 2.39 -12.39
CA GLY A 261 12.14 2.73 -11.48
C GLY A 261 11.01 3.54 -12.13
N ALA A 262 11.29 4.26 -13.23
CA ALA A 262 10.28 5.05 -13.91
C ALA A 262 9.17 4.19 -14.51
N ILE A 263 9.51 2.98 -15.00
CA ILE A 263 8.52 2.07 -15.60
C ILE A 263 7.49 1.61 -14.56
N PRO A 264 7.85 0.95 -13.43
CA PRO A 264 6.86 0.58 -12.43
C PRO A 264 6.19 1.78 -11.75
N GLY A 265 6.84 2.95 -11.73
CA GLY A 265 6.25 4.21 -11.28
C GLY A 265 5.03 4.65 -12.08
N LEU A 266 4.89 4.22 -13.35
CA LEU A 266 3.69 4.50 -14.17
C LEU A 266 2.41 3.93 -13.56
N LEU A 267 2.51 2.80 -12.82
CA LEU A 267 1.35 2.17 -12.21
C LEU A 267 0.66 3.11 -11.21
N PRO A 268 1.31 3.61 -10.14
CA PRO A 268 0.65 4.52 -9.20
C PRO A 268 0.27 5.86 -9.85
N PHE A 269 1.00 6.38 -10.85
CA PHE A 269 0.57 7.55 -11.60
C PHE A 269 -0.74 7.30 -12.36
N GLY A 270 -0.84 6.16 -13.06
CA GLY A 270 -2.04 5.79 -13.79
C GLY A 270 -3.27 5.65 -12.91
N THR A 271 -3.11 5.13 -11.69
CA THR A 271 -4.22 4.94 -10.75
C THR A 271 -4.86 6.24 -10.27
N ILE A 272 -4.13 7.36 -10.28
CA ILE A 272 -4.65 8.68 -9.91
C ILE A 272 -5.83 9.06 -10.82
N LEU A 273 -5.74 8.77 -12.12
CA LEU A 273 -6.77 9.09 -13.11
C LEU A 273 -7.77 7.95 -13.31
N LEU A 274 -7.28 6.71 -13.39
CA LEU A 274 -8.08 5.56 -13.76
C LEU A 274 -9.04 5.12 -12.67
N THR A 275 -8.67 5.22 -11.38
CA THR A 275 -9.55 4.77 -10.28
C THR A 275 -10.83 5.59 -10.19
N PRO A 276 -10.82 6.94 -10.23
CA PRO A 276 -12.04 7.74 -10.29
C PRO A 276 -12.86 7.48 -11.56
N LEU A 277 -12.19 7.32 -12.71
CA LEU A 277 -12.86 7.02 -13.98
C LEU A 277 -13.66 5.72 -13.89
N PHE A 278 -13.04 4.63 -13.41
CA PHE A 278 -13.71 3.35 -13.27
C PHE A 278 -14.75 3.34 -12.15
N GLY A 279 -14.54 4.09 -11.08
CA GLY A 279 -15.55 4.34 -10.05
C GLY A 279 -16.81 4.98 -10.64
N GLY A 280 -16.67 6.03 -11.43
CA GLY A 280 -17.78 6.66 -12.13
C GLY A 280 -18.50 5.75 -13.14
N ILE A 281 -17.76 4.84 -13.80
CA ILE A 281 -18.36 3.81 -14.67
C ILE A 281 -19.18 2.82 -13.83
N TYR A 282 -18.65 2.36 -12.70
CA TYR A 282 -19.35 1.47 -11.79
C TYR A 282 -20.61 2.13 -11.21
N ASP A 283 -20.54 3.37 -10.79
CA ASP A 283 -21.70 4.10 -10.24
C ASP A 283 -22.85 4.18 -11.25
N LYS A 284 -22.56 4.42 -12.53
CA LYS A 284 -23.55 4.55 -13.60
C LYS A 284 -24.05 3.23 -14.17
N LYS A 285 -23.14 2.26 -14.35
CA LYS A 285 -23.43 1.00 -15.06
C LYS A 285 -23.60 -0.20 -14.13
N GLY A 286 -23.15 -0.10 -12.89
CA GLY A 286 -23.08 -1.25 -11.98
C GLY A 286 -22.02 -2.27 -12.42
N LYS A 287 -22.38 -3.57 -12.35
CA LYS A 287 -21.53 -4.72 -12.74
C LYS A 287 -20.27 -4.87 -11.89
N GLY A 288 -20.35 -4.58 -10.57
CA GLY A 288 -19.20 -4.58 -9.67
C GLY A 288 -18.42 -5.89 -9.64
N ALA A 289 -19.12 -7.03 -9.46
CA ALA A 289 -18.45 -8.33 -9.49
C ALA A 289 -17.85 -8.64 -10.87
N THR A 290 -18.51 -8.22 -11.96
CA THR A 290 -17.97 -8.37 -13.32
C THR A 290 -16.71 -7.54 -13.52
N ILE A 291 -16.66 -6.30 -13.03
CA ILE A 291 -15.47 -5.43 -13.08
C ILE A 291 -14.31 -6.08 -12.30
N MET A 292 -14.57 -6.66 -11.12
CA MET A 292 -13.54 -7.39 -10.34
C MET A 292 -13.01 -8.61 -11.10
N ILE A 293 -13.86 -9.37 -11.82
CA ILE A 293 -13.46 -10.48 -12.67
C ILE A 293 -12.54 -10.00 -13.79
N ILE A 294 -12.90 -8.93 -14.49
CA ILE A 294 -12.07 -8.36 -15.57
C ILE A 294 -10.70 -7.93 -15.02
N GLY A 295 -10.67 -7.23 -13.89
CA GLY A 295 -9.42 -6.83 -13.27
C GLY A 295 -8.54 -8.00 -12.87
N ALA A 296 -9.12 -9.07 -12.31
CA ALA A 296 -8.38 -10.29 -11.96
C ALA A 296 -7.80 -10.99 -13.21
N VAL A 297 -8.55 -11.06 -14.30
CA VAL A 297 -8.06 -11.61 -15.60
C VAL A 297 -6.87 -10.78 -16.11
N ILE A 298 -6.95 -9.46 -16.05
CA ILE A 298 -5.85 -8.58 -16.46
C ILE A 298 -4.60 -8.84 -15.62
N ILE A 299 -4.73 -9.00 -14.29
CA ILE A 299 -3.57 -9.30 -13.41
C ILE A 299 -2.95 -10.64 -13.76
N ILE A 300 -3.76 -11.68 -14.00
CA ILE A 300 -3.25 -12.98 -14.45
C ILE A 300 -2.45 -12.82 -15.73
N LEU A 301 -3.03 -12.15 -16.74
CA LEU A 301 -2.39 -11.92 -18.02
C LEU A 301 -1.06 -11.20 -17.87
N VAL A 302 -1.02 -10.11 -17.10
CA VAL A 302 0.19 -9.29 -16.90
C VAL A 302 1.31 -10.09 -16.26
N HIS A 303 1.05 -10.79 -15.15
CA HIS A 303 2.10 -11.55 -14.47
C HIS A 303 2.52 -12.77 -15.28
N LEU A 304 1.60 -13.41 -16.00
CA LEU A 304 1.93 -14.46 -16.93
C LEU A 304 2.84 -13.95 -18.07
N LEU A 305 2.53 -12.79 -18.65
CA LEU A 305 3.37 -12.16 -19.67
C LEU A 305 4.74 -11.74 -19.11
N PHE A 306 4.81 -11.30 -17.86
CA PHE A 306 6.09 -11.07 -17.19
C PHE A 306 6.87 -12.35 -16.90
N SER A 307 6.24 -13.53 -16.79
CA SER A 307 6.93 -14.81 -16.59
C SER A 307 7.56 -15.36 -17.86
N VAL A 308 7.02 -15.03 -19.04
CA VAL A 308 7.48 -15.58 -20.33
C VAL A 308 8.81 -14.96 -20.77
N ALA A 309 9.76 -15.80 -21.17
CA ALA A 309 11.09 -15.37 -21.57
C ALA A 309 11.17 -14.70 -22.96
N LEU A 310 10.13 -14.82 -23.78
CA LEU A 310 10.13 -14.37 -25.18
C LEU A 310 10.11 -12.84 -25.36
N PHE A 311 9.67 -12.10 -24.35
CA PHE A 311 9.48 -10.64 -24.43
C PHE A 311 10.42 -9.93 -23.46
N ASN A 312 11.64 -9.61 -23.92
CA ASN A 312 12.67 -8.96 -23.09
C ASN A 312 12.88 -7.47 -23.46
N ASN A 313 11.95 -6.87 -24.19
CA ASN A 313 12.04 -5.46 -24.59
C ASN A 313 11.37 -4.57 -23.52
N TYR A 314 12.01 -3.45 -23.17
CA TYR A 314 11.49 -2.47 -22.21
C TYR A 314 10.16 -1.83 -22.65
N ILE A 315 9.89 -1.70 -23.95
CA ILE A 315 8.61 -1.20 -24.49
C ILE A 315 7.47 -2.16 -24.07
N PHE A 316 7.74 -3.46 -24.16
CA PHE A 316 6.80 -4.47 -23.67
C PHE A 316 6.58 -4.38 -22.16
N ALA A 317 7.63 -4.10 -21.39
CA ALA A 317 7.52 -3.88 -19.95
C ALA A 317 6.63 -2.66 -19.63
N ILE A 318 6.80 -1.54 -20.36
CA ILE A 318 5.94 -0.34 -20.23
C ILE A 318 4.48 -0.68 -20.50
N PHE A 319 4.19 -1.34 -21.61
CA PHE A 319 2.83 -1.74 -21.96
C PHE A 319 2.22 -2.62 -20.87
N ASN A 320 2.99 -3.58 -20.37
CA ASN A 320 2.53 -4.53 -19.36
C ASN A 320 2.27 -3.86 -18.00
N VAL A 321 3.11 -2.90 -17.59
CA VAL A 321 2.87 -2.10 -16.37
C VAL A 321 1.64 -1.19 -16.50
N ILE A 322 1.42 -0.58 -17.68
CA ILE A 322 0.20 0.20 -17.92
C ILE A 322 -1.04 -0.70 -17.82
N LEU A 323 -0.99 -1.90 -18.41
CA LEU A 323 -2.07 -2.87 -18.32
C LEU A 323 -2.31 -3.31 -16.87
N LEU A 324 -1.23 -3.50 -16.07
CA LEU A 324 -1.34 -3.77 -14.64
C LEU A 324 -2.04 -2.62 -13.90
N GLY A 325 -1.70 -1.37 -14.23
CA GLY A 325 -2.33 -0.17 -13.67
C GLY A 325 -3.84 -0.11 -13.97
N ILE A 326 -4.25 -0.49 -15.18
CA ILE A 326 -5.67 -0.63 -15.55
C ILE A 326 -6.35 -1.69 -14.67
N GLY A 327 -5.79 -2.90 -14.60
CA GLY A 327 -6.32 -3.98 -13.78
C GLY A 327 -6.42 -3.59 -12.30
N PHE A 328 -5.36 -2.93 -11.79
CA PHE A 328 -5.34 -2.46 -10.41
C PHE A 328 -6.37 -1.37 -10.13
N SER A 329 -6.66 -0.49 -11.07
CA SER A 329 -7.67 0.55 -10.88
C SER A 329 -9.11 0.02 -10.95
N LEU A 330 -9.37 -1.02 -11.74
CA LEU A 330 -10.70 -1.62 -11.88
C LEU A 330 -11.20 -2.26 -10.56
N VAL A 331 -10.37 -3.10 -9.92
CA VAL A 331 -10.83 -3.89 -8.77
C VAL A 331 -11.18 -3.01 -7.56
N PRO A 332 -10.32 -2.11 -7.06
CA PRO A 332 -10.66 -1.26 -5.91
C PRO A 332 -11.86 -0.35 -6.18
N SER A 333 -12.02 0.15 -7.42
CA SER A 333 -13.14 1.03 -7.78
C SER A 333 -14.51 0.35 -7.67
N ALA A 334 -14.56 -0.98 -7.76
CA ALA A 334 -15.79 -1.76 -7.59
C ALA A 334 -15.86 -2.47 -6.23
N MET A 335 -14.74 -2.94 -5.71
CA MET A 335 -14.67 -3.74 -4.48
C MET A 335 -15.05 -2.96 -3.23
N TRP A 336 -14.46 -1.77 -3.03
CA TRP A 336 -14.74 -0.97 -1.85
C TRP A 336 -16.20 -0.50 -1.77
N PRO A 337 -16.82 0.01 -2.85
CA PRO A 337 -18.24 0.35 -2.84
C PRO A 337 -19.18 -0.87 -2.77
N SER A 338 -18.67 -2.08 -2.95
CA SER A 338 -19.48 -3.31 -2.78
C SER A 338 -19.67 -3.71 -1.31
N VAL A 339 -18.79 -3.30 -0.41
CA VAL A 339 -18.88 -3.64 1.02
C VAL A 339 -20.20 -3.13 1.65
N PRO A 340 -20.64 -1.87 1.45
CA PRO A 340 -21.90 -1.37 1.97
C PRO A 340 -23.15 -2.08 1.44
N LYS A 341 -23.05 -2.78 0.31
CA LYS A 341 -24.15 -3.59 -0.23
C LYS A 341 -24.30 -4.94 0.49
N ILE A 342 -23.26 -5.39 1.22
CA ILE A 342 -23.20 -6.70 1.90
C ILE A 342 -23.36 -6.53 3.41
N ILE A 343 -22.79 -5.49 3.98
CA ILE A 343 -22.76 -5.22 5.43
C ILE A 343 -23.57 -3.98 5.74
N PRO A 344 -24.43 -4.01 6.77
CA PRO A 344 -25.19 -2.86 7.21
C PRO A 344 -24.32 -1.65 7.57
N GLU A 345 -24.82 -0.44 7.31
CA GLU A 345 -24.12 0.83 7.49
C GLU A 345 -23.48 0.97 8.88
N ARG A 346 -24.22 0.57 9.93
CA ARG A 346 -23.76 0.57 11.32
C ARG A 346 -22.45 -0.18 11.55
N GLN A 347 -22.15 -1.22 10.75
CA GLN A 347 -21.00 -2.13 10.93
C GLN A 347 -19.90 -1.92 9.89
N LEU A 348 -20.03 -0.93 9.01
CA LEU A 348 -19.10 -0.70 7.90
C LEU A 348 -17.69 -0.39 8.36
N GLY A 349 -17.52 0.43 9.39
CA GLY A 349 -16.20 0.75 9.95
C GLY A 349 -15.44 -0.49 10.38
N THR A 350 -16.10 -1.38 11.14
CA THR A 350 -15.54 -2.66 11.57
C THR A 350 -15.26 -3.58 10.39
N ALA A 351 -16.17 -3.65 9.41
CA ALA A 351 -16.01 -4.48 8.23
C ALA A 351 -14.79 -4.07 7.39
N TYR A 352 -14.58 -2.77 7.18
CA TYR A 352 -13.40 -2.25 6.49
C TYR A 352 -12.12 -2.49 7.28
N ALA A 353 -12.11 -2.25 8.59
CA ALA A 353 -10.94 -2.48 9.44
C ALA A 353 -10.48 -3.95 9.39
N LEU A 354 -11.43 -4.90 9.42
CA LEU A 354 -11.14 -6.32 9.29
C LEU A 354 -10.64 -6.70 7.89
N ILE A 355 -11.17 -6.09 6.81
CA ILE A 355 -10.65 -6.29 5.44
C ILE A 355 -9.21 -5.77 5.36
N PHE A 356 -8.91 -4.59 5.87
CA PHE A 356 -7.55 -4.05 5.92
C PHE A 356 -6.61 -4.92 6.75
N TRP A 357 -7.08 -5.48 7.86
CA TRP A 357 -6.27 -6.40 8.66
C TRP A 357 -5.91 -7.67 7.85
N VAL A 358 -6.88 -8.31 7.18
CA VAL A 358 -6.65 -9.46 6.29
C VAL A 358 -5.70 -9.08 5.15
N GLN A 359 -5.89 -7.91 4.53
CA GLN A 359 -5.01 -7.40 3.48
C GLN A 359 -3.56 -7.27 3.96
N ASN A 360 -3.34 -6.72 5.16
CA ASN A 360 -1.99 -6.55 5.73
C ASN A 360 -1.27 -7.88 5.97
N ILE A 361 -1.99 -8.99 6.22
CA ILE A 361 -1.38 -10.33 6.29
C ILE A 361 -0.69 -10.67 4.97
N GLY A 362 -1.35 -10.43 3.84
CA GLY A 362 -0.76 -10.66 2.52
C GLY A 362 0.42 -9.74 2.24
N LEU A 363 0.27 -8.44 2.52
CA LEU A 363 1.34 -7.46 2.34
C LEU A 363 2.56 -7.73 3.24
N MET A 364 2.37 -8.41 4.36
CA MET A 364 3.43 -8.85 5.26
C MET A 364 4.12 -10.11 4.75
N LEU A 365 3.36 -11.15 4.40
CA LEU A 365 3.92 -12.48 4.10
C LEU A 365 4.52 -12.58 2.70
N VAL A 366 3.90 -11.93 1.70
CA VAL A 366 4.28 -12.12 0.30
C VAL A 366 5.65 -11.55 -0.04
N PRO A 367 6.07 -10.35 0.43
CA PRO A 367 7.44 -9.88 0.16
C PRO A 367 8.51 -10.82 0.70
N LEU A 368 8.30 -11.39 1.90
CA LEU A 368 9.22 -12.37 2.49
C LEU A 368 9.28 -13.65 1.64
N LEU A 369 8.13 -14.17 1.19
CA LEU A 369 8.04 -15.32 0.31
C LEU A 369 8.81 -15.08 -0.99
N ILE A 370 8.60 -13.94 -1.64
CA ILE A 370 9.27 -13.62 -2.91
C ILE A 370 10.78 -13.48 -2.70
N GLY A 371 11.23 -12.82 -1.64
CA GLY A 371 12.65 -12.70 -1.30
C GLY A 371 13.32 -14.07 -1.10
N TRP A 372 12.67 -14.96 -0.34
CA TRP A 372 13.14 -16.32 -0.12
C TRP A 372 13.18 -17.16 -1.41
N VAL A 373 12.18 -17.05 -2.25
CA VAL A 373 12.13 -17.75 -3.56
C VAL A 373 13.27 -17.26 -4.47
N LEU A 374 13.52 -15.95 -4.52
CA LEU A 374 14.61 -15.36 -5.31
C LEU A 374 15.95 -15.92 -4.90
N ASP A 375 16.27 -15.92 -3.60
CA ASP A 375 17.57 -16.39 -3.12
C ASP A 375 17.73 -17.91 -3.29
N LYS A 376 16.67 -18.69 -3.13
CA LYS A 376 16.77 -20.15 -3.14
C LYS A 376 16.73 -20.77 -4.53
N TYR A 377 15.96 -20.18 -5.47
CA TYR A 377 15.64 -20.82 -6.74
C TYR A 377 15.94 -19.98 -7.98
N CYS A 378 16.23 -18.69 -7.82
CA CYS A 378 16.23 -17.77 -8.95
C CYS A 378 17.56 -17.09 -9.24
N ILE A 379 18.64 -17.39 -8.50
CA ILE A 379 19.97 -16.81 -8.74
C ILE A 379 20.50 -17.36 -10.05
N THR A 380 20.88 -16.45 -10.98
CA THR A 380 21.47 -16.80 -12.29
C THR A 380 22.94 -16.42 -12.41
N GLY A 381 23.48 -15.64 -11.47
CA GLY A 381 24.86 -15.19 -11.47
C GLY A 381 25.00 -13.80 -10.86
N THR A 382 26.04 -13.10 -11.30
CA THR A 382 26.31 -11.70 -10.95
C THR A 382 26.51 -10.88 -12.22
N ARG A 383 26.22 -9.58 -12.11
CA ARG A 383 26.47 -8.62 -13.19
C ARG A 383 26.96 -7.30 -12.62
N GLU A 384 27.63 -6.53 -13.45
CA GLU A 384 28.03 -5.18 -13.11
C GLU A 384 26.94 -4.18 -13.53
N VAL A 385 26.56 -3.29 -12.60
CA VAL A 385 25.59 -2.22 -12.81
C VAL A 385 26.15 -0.95 -12.20
N ALA A 386 26.40 0.07 -13.02
CA ALA A 386 26.98 1.35 -12.60
C ALA A 386 28.27 1.20 -11.77
N GLY A 387 29.18 0.28 -12.19
CA GLY A 387 30.43 0.00 -11.50
C GLY A 387 30.29 -0.84 -10.22
N LYS A 388 29.12 -1.36 -9.91
CA LYS A 388 28.86 -2.20 -8.74
C LYS A 388 28.44 -3.60 -9.17
N VAL A 389 28.96 -4.64 -8.49
CA VAL A 389 28.61 -6.04 -8.74
C VAL A 389 27.34 -6.37 -7.96
N ILE A 390 26.27 -6.77 -8.65
CA ILE A 390 25.00 -7.16 -8.06
C ILE A 390 24.61 -8.58 -8.46
N THR A 391 23.86 -9.27 -7.60
CA THR A 391 23.31 -10.58 -7.89
C THR A 391 22.20 -10.48 -8.95
N SER A 392 22.25 -11.35 -9.95
CA SER A 392 21.24 -11.45 -11.00
C SER A 392 20.23 -12.54 -10.70
N TYR A 393 18.97 -12.28 -11.04
CA TYR A 393 17.86 -13.18 -10.75
C TYR A 393 16.98 -13.43 -11.98
N ASP A 394 16.50 -14.68 -12.11
CA ASP A 394 15.37 -15.02 -12.98
C ASP A 394 14.05 -14.80 -12.23
N TYR A 395 13.21 -13.93 -12.74
CA TYR A 395 11.94 -13.57 -12.13
C TYR A 395 10.76 -14.46 -12.58
N THR A 396 10.99 -15.53 -13.34
CA THR A 396 9.92 -16.41 -13.83
C THR A 396 9.08 -16.99 -12.69
N ILE A 397 9.74 -17.59 -11.68
CA ILE A 397 9.01 -18.18 -10.52
C ILE A 397 8.26 -17.13 -9.71
N PRO A 398 8.85 -15.99 -9.31
CA PRO A 398 8.12 -14.91 -8.65
C PRO A 398 6.87 -14.44 -9.43
N MET A 399 6.98 -14.28 -10.76
CA MET A 399 5.85 -13.87 -11.59
C MET A 399 4.75 -14.94 -11.65
N MET A 400 5.11 -16.22 -11.65
CA MET A 400 4.15 -17.32 -11.57
C MET A 400 3.42 -17.36 -10.21
N ILE A 401 4.11 -17.02 -9.11
CA ILE A 401 3.48 -16.86 -7.79
C ILE A 401 2.44 -15.72 -7.85
N PHE A 402 2.79 -14.57 -8.40
CA PHE A 402 1.82 -13.47 -8.56
C PHE A 402 0.66 -13.84 -9.49
N THR A 403 0.93 -14.61 -10.56
CA THR A 403 -0.10 -15.19 -11.43
C THR A 403 -1.07 -16.05 -10.63
N SER A 404 -0.57 -16.90 -9.72
CA SER A 404 -1.41 -17.78 -8.89
C SER A 404 -2.34 -16.98 -7.97
N PHE A 405 -1.88 -15.87 -7.41
CA PHE A 405 -2.76 -14.96 -6.65
C PHE A 405 -3.86 -14.38 -7.52
N GLY A 406 -3.55 -14.01 -8.77
CA GLY A 406 -4.55 -13.57 -9.74
C GLY A 406 -5.59 -14.64 -10.04
N VAL A 407 -5.16 -15.90 -10.23
CA VAL A 407 -6.07 -17.03 -10.49
C VAL A 407 -6.99 -17.30 -9.29
N LEU A 408 -6.44 -17.28 -8.08
CA LEU A 408 -7.24 -17.38 -6.86
C LEU A 408 -8.20 -16.19 -6.70
N ALA A 409 -7.75 -14.96 -6.99
CA ALA A 409 -8.60 -13.78 -6.96
C ALA A 409 -9.77 -13.90 -7.96
N LEU A 410 -9.51 -14.42 -9.16
CA LEU A 410 -10.54 -14.69 -10.16
C LEU A 410 -11.57 -15.70 -9.65
N LEU A 411 -11.13 -16.80 -9.01
CA LEU A 411 -12.01 -17.77 -8.38
C LEU A 411 -12.94 -17.11 -7.35
N PHE A 412 -12.37 -16.31 -6.44
CA PHE A 412 -13.18 -15.64 -5.41
C PHE A 412 -14.09 -14.55 -5.98
N ALA A 413 -13.71 -13.89 -7.08
CA ALA A 413 -14.59 -12.96 -7.79
C ALA A 413 -15.81 -13.68 -8.41
N PHE A 414 -15.64 -14.88 -8.96
CA PHE A 414 -16.75 -15.70 -9.43
C PHE A 414 -17.64 -16.21 -8.28
N LEU A 415 -17.03 -16.63 -7.16
CA LEU A 415 -17.78 -17.05 -5.97
C LEU A 415 -18.60 -15.88 -5.38
N LEU A 416 -18.02 -14.67 -5.35
CA LEU A 416 -18.71 -13.46 -4.93
C LEU A 416 -19.91 -13.16 -5.86
N LYS A 417 -19.74 -13.26 -7.18
CA LYS A 417 -20.81 -13.05 -8.15
C LYS A 417 -21.93 -14.09 -8.01
N ALA A 418 -21.57 -15.33 -7.73
CA ALA A 418 -22.54 -16.40 -7.48
C ALA A 418 -23.33 -16.17 -6.18
N GLU A 419 -22.65 -15.73 -5.11
CA GLU A 419 -23.28 -15.41 -3.84
C GLU A 419 -24.17 -14.16 -3.95
N ASP A 420 -23.75 -13.14 -4.71
CA ASP A 420 -24.59 -11.97 -5.01
C ASP A 420 -25.90 -12.39 -5.69
N LYS A 421 -25.83 -13.27 -6.69
CA LYS A 421 -27.04 -13.80 -7.36
C LYS A 421 -27.95 -14.56 -6.39
N LYS A 422 -27.37 -15.29 -5.41
CA LYS A 422 -28.12 -16.08 -4.43
C LYS A 422 -28.74 -15.22 -3.34
N LYS A 423 -28.02 -14.22 -2.86
CA LYS A 423 -28.41 -13.38 -1.71
C LYS A 423 -29.07 -12.06 -2.09
N GLY A 424 -28.91 -11.62 -3.35
CA GLY A 424 -29.50 -10.38 -3.83
C GLY A 424 -28.82 -9.12 -3.28
N TYR A 425 -27.52 -9.12 -3.02
CA TYR A 425 -26.80 -7.94 -2.53
C TYR A 425 -26.85 -6.77 -3.51
N GLY A 426 -27.00 -7.03 -4.80
CA GLY A 426 -27.09 -6.02 -5.84
C GLY A 426 -25.72 -5.48 -6.29
N LEU A 427 -24.68 -6.31 -6.25
CA LEU A 427 -23.32 -5.92 -6.68
C LEU A 427 -23.27 -5.60 -8.18
N GLU A 428 -24.15 -6.21 -8.97
CA GLU A 428 -24.26 -5.95 -10.42
C GLU A 428 -25.16 -4.74 -10.75
N LYS A 429 -25.84 -4.15 -9.77
CA LYS A 429 -26.70 -2.98 -9.98
C LYS A 429 -25.91 -1.67 -9.88
N PRO A 430 -26.27 -0.63 -10.65
CA PRO A 430 -25.67 0.69 -10.50
C PRO A 430 -25.93 1.28 -9.10
N ASN A 431 -25.07 2.21 -8.68
CA ASN A 431 -25.24 2.94 -7.42
C ASN A 431 -26.15 4.17 -7.60
N ILE A 432 -26.13 4.76 -8.79
CA ILE A 432 -26.97 5.90 -9.18
C ILE A 432 -28.09 5.34 -10.05
N MET A 433 -29.33 5.43 -9.58
CA MET A 433 -30.51 5.17 -10.41
C MET A 433 -30.71 6.41 -11.28
N SER A 434 -30.61 6.24 -12.61
CA SER A 434 -30.95 7.28 -13.61
C SER A 434 -32.45 7.47 -13.70
#